data_9b36e500832e3f0cd03359fa0cd587e8
#
_entry.id   9b36e500832e3f0cd03359fa0cd587e8
#
_cell.length_a   1.000
_cell.length_b   1.000
_cell.length_c   1.000
_cell.angle_alpha   90.00
_cell.angle_beta   90.00
_cell.angle_gamma   90.00
#
_symmetry.space_group_name_H-M   'P 1'
#
loop_
_entity.id
_entity.type
_entity.pdbx_description
1 polymer ?
#
loop_
_entity_poly.entity_id
_entity_poly.type
_entity_poly.pdbx_seq_one_letter_code
_entity_poly.pdbx_strand_id
1 'polypeptide(L)'
;DAGGLAPKLKTIADHKKDYLYLRSDDAAGREKLIKELSGRDSFCFDLETDSLDEKTANIIGIAFSWEKDYGAYVEVPPQDAGKAIVESFRLLLEGGAEKIGHNLKFDIGVLQWQGIAVSTRSSTPCWHTP
;
A
#
# COMPACT_ATOMS: atom_id res chain seq x y z
N ASP A 1 -19.97 4.88 18.24
CA ASP A 1 -19.43 5.15 18.06
C ASP A 1 -18.39 4.67 18.44
N ALA A 2 -18.44 4.13 18.59
CA ALA A 2 -17.32 3.63 18.72
C ALA A 2 -16.43 4.67 18.65
N GLY A 3 -16.96 5.69 18.91
CA GLY A 3 -16.31 6.80 18.68
C GLY A 3 -14.95 6.78 19.09
N GLY A 4 -14.64 6.55 20.16
CA GLY A 4 -13.36 6.73 20.55
C GLY A 4 -12.39 5.81 19.96
N LEU A 5 -12.92 4.84 19.35
CA LEU A 5 -12.10 3.91 18.83
C LEU A 5 -11.33 4.45 17.80
N ALA A 6 -10.33 4.32 17.59
CA ALA A 6 -9.58 4.63 16.44
C ALA A 6 -10.05 5.84 15.71
N PRO A 7 -9.86 7.00 16.26
CA PRO A 7 -10.22 8.21 15.54
C PRO A 7 -9.61 8.25 14.15
N LYS A 8 -8.41 7.68 13.99
CA LYS A 8 -7.76 7.66 12.72
C LYS A 8 -8.51 6.84 11.69
N LEU A 9 -9.00 5.68 12.09
CA LEU A 9 -9.78 4.85 11.21
C LEU A 9 -11.05 5.54 10.81
N LYS A 10 -11.68 6.17 11.75
CA LYS A 10 -12.91 6.89 11.48
C LYS A 10 -12.67 7.98 10.45
N THR A 11 -11.57 8.69 10.58
CA THR A 11 -11.24 9.74 9.64
C THR A 11 -11.12 9.22 8.24
N ILE A 12 -10.44 8.11 8.08
CA ILE A 12 -10.27 7.52 6.77
C ILE A 12 -11.62 7.10 6.22
N ALA A 13 -12.41 6.45 7.01
CA ALA A 13 -13.72 5.98 6.57
C ALA A 13 -14.61 7.14 6.15
N ASP A 14 -14.54 8.24 6.87
CA ASP A 14 -15.36 9.40 6.56
C ASP A 14 -14.93 10.09 5.28
N HIS A 15 -13.65 10.07 4.96
CA HIS A 15 -13.13 10.80 3.83
C HIS A 15 -12.96 9.97 2.57
N LYS A 16 -12.93 8.65 2.70
CA LYS A 16 -12.73 7.77 1.55
C LYS A 16 -14.00 6.99 1.31
N LYS A 17 -14.80 7.46 0.39
CA LYS A 17 -16.06 6.80 0.11
C LYS A 17 -15.89 5.39 -0.41
N ASP A 18 -14.86 5.18 -1.20
CA ASP A 18 -14.60 3.88 -1.78
C ASP A 18 -13.33 3.26 -1.26
N TYR A 19 -13.14 3.39 0.04
CA TYR A 19 -11.99 2.80 0.68
C TYR A 19 -12.25 1.32 0.97
N LEU A 20 -11.37 0.47 0.50
CA LEU A 20 -11.51 -0.97 0.66
C LEU A 20 -10.55 -1.51 1.72
N TYR A 21 -11.02 -2.44 2.51
CA TYR A 21 -10.14 -3.16 3.41
C TYR A 21 -10.09 -4.60 2.91
N LEU A 22 -8.95 -5.01 2.39
CA LEU A 22 -8.80 -6.34 1.78
C LEU A 22 -8.13 -7.28 2.76
N ARG A 23 -8.90 -8.20 3.28
CA ARG A 23 -8.42 -9.18 4.24
C ARG A 23 -7.47 -10.15 3.56
N SER A 24 -6.66 -10.82 4.35
CA SER A 24 -5.65 -11.74 3.82
C SER A 24 -6.24 -12.86 2.99
N ASP A 25 -7.49 -13.21 3.21
CA ASP A 25 -8.13 -14.28 2.46
C ASP A 25 -8.88 -13.78 1.22
N ASP A 26 -8.79 -12.50 0.91
CA ASP A 26 -9.52 -11.94 -0.23
C ASP A 26 -8.63 -11.83 -1.46
N ALA A 27 -8.31 -12.95 -2.05
CA ALA A 27 -7.47 -12.98 -3.23
C ALA A 27 -8.14 -12.28 -4.43
N ALA A 28 -9.44 -12.45 -4.56
CA ALA A 28 -10.16 -11.82 -5.65
C ALA A 28 -10.13 -10.30 -5.55
N GLY A 29 -10.26 -9.78 -4.34
CA GLY A 29 -10.18 -8.34 -4.12
C GLY A 29 -8.81 -7.80 -4.46
N ARG A 30 -7.77 -8.52 -4.08
CA ARG A 30 -6.39 -8.11 -4.43
C ARG A 30 -6.18 -8.10 -5.94
N GLU A 31 -6.72 -9.09 -6.62
CA GLU A 31 -6.60 -9.16 -8.07
C GLU A 31 -7.24 -7.97 -8.74
N LYS A 32 -8.43 -7.60 -8.28
CA LYS A 32 -9.12 -6.43 -8.81
C LYS A 32 -8.33 -5.17 -8.55
N LEU A 33 -7.76 -5.05 -7.36
CA LEU A 33 -6.95 -3.89 -7.02
C LEU A 33 -5.72 -3.78 -7.92
N ILE A 34 -5.03 -4.90 -8.13
CA ILE A 34 -3.85 -4.90 -8.98
C ILE A 34 -4.23 -4.48 -10.40
N LYS A 35 -5.35 -4.97 -10.89
CA LYS A 35 -5.81 -4.62 -12.21
C LYS A 35 -6.11 -3.13 -12.32
N GLU A 36 -6.77 -2.58 -11.30
CA GLU A 36 -7.09 -1.17 -11.27
C GLU A 36 -5.81 -0.33 -11.30
N LEU A 37 -4.85 -0.68 -10.44
CA LEU A 37 -3.61 0.09 -10.35
C LEU A 37 -2.73 -0.08 -11.57
N SER A 38 -2.80 -1.23 -12.22
CA SER A 38 -2.00 -1.48 -13.41
C SER A 38 -2.38 -0.58 -14.57
N GLY A 39 -3.60 -0.06 -14.56
CA GLY A 39 -4.03 0.83 -15.62
C GLY A 39 -3.77 2.29 -15.32
N ARG A 40 -3.08 2.61 -14.23
CA ARG A 40 -2.85 3.99 -13.82
C ARG A 40 -1.42 4.42 -14.13
N ASP A 41 -1.27 5.70 -14.45
CA ASP A 41 0.06 6.28 -14.70
C ASP A 41 0.82 6.49 -13.39
N SER A 42 0.10 6.63 -12.29
CA SER A 42 0.71 6.82 -10.98
C SER A 42 -0.24 6.35 -9.91
N PHE A 43 0.31 6.00 -8.78
CA PHE A 43 -0.49 5.69 -7.61
C PHE A 43 0.35 5.90 -6.36
N CYS A 44 -0.34 6.02 -5.24
CA CYS A 44 0.31 6.17 -3.96
C CYS A 44 0.33 4.85 -3.23
N PHE A 45 1.41 4.57 -2.51
CA PHE A 45 1.38 3.43 -1.62
C PHE A 45 2.16 3.76 -0.37
N ASP A 46 1.85 3.06 0.69
CA ASP A 46 2.47 3.27 1.98
C ASP A 46 2.47 1.94 2.71
N LEU A 47 3.63 1.54 3.20
CA LEU A 47 3.74 0.28 3.93
C LEU A 47 3.47 0.51 5.40
N GLU A 48 2.80 -0.46 6.02
CA GLU A 48 2.72 -0.54 7.47
C GLU A 48 3.68 -1.64 7.88
N THR A 49 4.60 -1.34 8.76
CA THR A 49 5.61 -2.32 9.17
C THR A 49 5.68 -2.40 10.68
N ASP A 50 6.31 -3.46 11.16
CA ASP A 50 6.45 -3.68 12.60
C ASP A 50 7.75 -3.14 13.16
N SER A 51 8.57 -2.51 12.33
CA SER A 51 9.88 -2.02 12.75
C SER A 51 10.29 -0.86 11.88
N LEU A 52 11.17 -0.03 12.37
CA LEU A 52 11.72 1.08 11.61
C LEU A 52 13.04 0.71 10.94
N ASP A 53 13.47 -0.52 11.06
CA ASP A 53 14.70 -0.99 10.42
C ASP A 53 14.34 -1.69 9.13
N GLU A 54 14.67 -1.09 8.01
CA GLU A 54 14.26 -1.64 6.71
C GLU A 54 14.79 -3.05 6.45
N LYS A 55 15.88 -3.42 7.07
CA LYS A 55 16.44 -4.76 6.86
C LYS A 55 15.61 -5.86 7.52
N THR A 56 15.03 -5.55 8.65
CA THR A 56 14.34 -6.55 9.46
C THR A 56 12.85 -6.32 9.57
N ALA A 57 12.34 -5.22 9.04
CA ALA A 57 10.92 -4.90 9.16
C ALA A 57 10.06 -5.93 8.45
N ASN A 58 8.99 -6.32 9.10
CA ASN A 58 7.99 -7.16 8.45
C ASN A 58 6.86 -6.26 8.00
N ILE A 59 6.39 -6.48 6.80
CA ILE A 59 5.26 -5.71 6.27
C ILE A 59 4.00 -6.32 6.85
N ILE A 60 3.18 -5.49 7.49
CA ILE A 60 1.92 -5.96 8.06
C ILE A 60 0.73 -5.41 7.30
N GLY A 61 0.95 -4.49 6.39
CA GLY A 61 -0.11 -4.00 5.53
C GLY A 61 0.44 -3.09 4.45
N ILE A 62 -0.32 -2.90 3.40
CA ILE A 62 0.02 -1.97 2.33
C ILE A 62 -1.22 -1.15 2.02
N ALA A 63 -1.10 0.16 2.10
CA ALA A 63 -2.17 1.06 1.73
C ALA A 63 -1.91 1.58 0.34
N PHE A 64 -2.93 1.61 -0.49
CA PHE A 64 -2.85 2.15 -1.84
C PHE A 64 -3.89 3.24 -2.04
N SER A 65 -3.58 4.20 -2.88
CA SER A 65 -4.53 5.23 -3.25
C SER A 65 -4.20 5.67 -4.67
N TRP A 66 -5.21 5.87 -5.51
CA TRP A 66 -4.97 6.23 -6.90
C TRP A 66 -5.79 7.42 -7.35
N GLU A 67 -6.68 7.86 -6.51
CA GLU A 67 -7.55 8.99 -6.81
C GLU A 67 -8.12 9.51 -5.52
N LYS A 68 -8.57 10.75 -5.53
CA LYS A 68 -9.22 11.30 -4.35
C LYS A 68 -10.40 10.42 -3.96
N ASP A 69 -10.48 10.10 -2.67
CA ASP A 69 -11.55 9.29 -2.11
C ASP A 69 -11.55 7.82 -2.53
N TYR A 70 -10.50 7.38 -3.24
CA TYR A 70 -10.37 5.98 -3.61
C TYR A 70 -9.09 5.42 -2.99
N GLY A 71 -9.19 4.32 -2.33
CA GLY A 71 -8.04 3.70 -1.70
C GLY A 71 -8.34 2.29 -1.26
N ALA A 72 -7.28 1.59 -0.88
CA ALA A 72 -7.41 0.23 -0.39
C ALA A 72 -6.31 -0.05 0.60
N TYR A 73 -6.63 -0.87 1.60
CA TYR A 73 -5.65 -1.35 2.54
C TYR A 73 -5.58 -2.86 2.39
N VAL A 74 -4.39 -3.38 2.16
CA VAL A 74 -4.16 -4.82 1.97
C VAL A 74 -3.55 -5.38 3.24
N GLU A 75 -4.26 -6.28 3.88
CA GLU A 75 -3.77 -6.93 5.08
C GLU A 75 -2.69 -7.94 4.71
N VAL A 76 -1.56 -7.90 5.40
CA VAL A 76 -0.44 -8.80 5.13
C VAL A 76 -0.18 -9.61 6.38
N PRO A 77 -0.53 -10.90 6.39
CA PRO A 77 -0.30 -11.74 7.56
C PRO A 77 1.18 -12.10 7.66
N PRO A 78 1.59 -12.65 8.79
CA PRO A 78 3.00 -12.97 9.00
C PRO A 78 3.47 -14.15 8.15
N GLN A 79 4.78 -14.25 8.01
CA GLN A 79 5.46 -15.40 7.41
C GLN A 79 5.13 -15.59 5.93
N ASP A 80 5.05 -16.83 5.48
CA ASP A 80 4.95 -17.13 4.06
C ASP A 80 3.68 -16.62 3.43
N ALA A 81 2.57 -16.64 4.13
CA ALA A 81 1.32 -16.15 3.60
C ALA A 81 1.43 -14.65 3.27
N GLY A 82 2.08 -13.90 4.14
CA GLY A 82 2.28 -12.48 3.89
C GLY A 82 3.24 -12.23 2.75
N LYS A 83 4.30 -13.04 2.68
CA LYS A 83 5.27 -12.89 1.60
C LYS A 83 4.61 -13.14 0.25
N ALA A 84 3.73 -14.12 0.17
CA ALA A 84 3.03 -14.41 -1.07
C ALA A 84 2.14 -13.24 -1.49
N ILE A 85 1.50 -12.61 -0.52
CA ILE A 85 0.65 -11.45 -0.81
C ILE A 85 1.49 -10.30 -1.32
N VAL A 86 2.59 -9.98 -0.64
CA VAL A 86 3.47 -8.90 -1.09
C VAL A 86 4.02 -9.22 -2.47
N GLU A 87 4.40 -10.46 -2.69
CA GLU A 87 4.94 -10.88 -3.98
C GLU A 87 3.94 -10.68 -5.11
N SER A 88 2.65 -10.82 -4.83
CA SER A 88 1.63 -10.65 -5.86
C SER A 88 1.59 -9.21 -6.39
N PHE A 89 2.17 -8.27 -5.68
CA PHE A 89 2.23 -6.88 -6.12
C PHE A 89 3.55 -6.55 -6.82
N ARG A 90 4.45 -7.52 -6.96
CA ARG A 90 5.77 -7.27 -7.54
C ARG A 90 5.72 -6.57 -8.89
N LEU A 91 4.97 -7.12 -9.83
CA LEU A 91 4.95 -6.54 -11.17
C LEU A 91 4.42 -5.12 -11.16
N LEU A 92 3.46 -4.86 -10.30
CA LEU A 92 2.92 -3.52 -10.16
C LEU A 92 3.97 -2.56 -9.61
N LEU A 93 4.68 -2.98 -8.58
CA LEU A 93 5.66 -2.12 -7.93
C LEU A 93 6.91 -1.92 -8.78
N GLU A 94 7.29 -2.93 -9.54
CA GLU A 94 8.46 -2.81 -10.41
C GLU A 94 8.12 -2.19 -11.76
N GLY A 95 6.84 -1.98 -12.03
CA GLY A 95 6.42 -1.46 -13.32
C GLY A 95 6.66 0.03 -13.47
N GLY A 96 6.22 0.58 -14.59
CA GLY A 96 6.55 1.94 -14.97
C GLY A 96 5.70 3.04 -14.36
N ALA A 97 4.64 2.72 -13.65
CA ALA A 97 3.82 3.76 -13.05
C ALA A 97 4.62 4.53 -12.01
N GLU A 98 4.35 5.80 -11.88
CA GLU A 98 5.00 6.62 -10.86
C GLU A 98 4.48 6.21 -9.49
N LYS A 99 5.39 6.00 -8.54
CA LYS A 99 5.02 5.66 -7.16
C LYS A 99 5.21 6.87 -6.30
N ILE A 100 4.21 7.16 -5.50
CA ILE A 100 4.19 8.33 -4.64
C ILE A 100 3.94 7.85 -3.22
N GLY A 101 4.56 8.50 -2.25
CA GLY A 101 4.36 8.08 -0.87
C GLY A 101 4.94 9.05 0.12
N HIS A 102 4.55 8.88 1.37
CA HIS A 102 5.01 9.75 2.45
C HIS A 102 6.44 9.43 2.83
N ASN A 103 6.74 8.18 3.06
CA ASN A 103 8.07 7.77 3.49
C ASN A 103 8.60 6.79 2.46
N LEU A 104 8.59 7.22 1.21
CA LEU A 104 8.86 6.34 0.09
C LEU A 104 10.23 5.70 0.15
N LYS A 105 11.22 6.46 0.62
CA LYS A 105 12.57 5.93 0.71
C LYS A 105 12.64 4.72 1.63
N PHE A 106 11.98 4.81 2.77
CA PHE A 106 11.94 3.70 3.72
C PHE A 106 11.19 2.52 3.11
N ASP A 107 10.03 2.80 2.51
CA ASP A 107 9.20 1.74 1.93
C ASP A 107 9.95 1.01 0.81
N ILE A 108 10.63 1.76 -0.04
CA ILE A 108 11.43 1.17 -1.10
C ILE A 108 12.54 0.30 -0.51
N GLY A 109 13.16 0.78 0.56
CA GLY A 109 14.21 0.02 1.22
C GLY A 109 13.72 -1.30 1.79
N VAL A 110 12.56 -1.27 2.44
CA VAL A 110 11.97 -2.49 2.99
C VAL A 110 11.69 -3.49 1.87
N LEU A 111 11.07 -3.01 0.79
CA LEU A 111 10.74 -3.89 -0.33
C LEU A 111 12.00 -4.44 -1.00
N GLN A 112 13.03 -3.63 -1.09
CA GLN A 112 14.28 -4.06 -1.68
C GLN A 112 14.90 -5.20 -0.88
N TRP A 113 14.87 -5.11 0.44
CA TRP A 113 15.36 -6.19 1.27
C TRP A 113 14.52 -7.46 1.12
N GLN A 114 13.29 -7.33 0.64
CA GLN A 114 12.43 -8.49 0.38
C GLN A 114 12.46 -8.89 -1.09
N GLY A 115 13.37 -8.34 -1.88
CA GLY A 115 13.58 -8.78 -3.24
C GLY A 115 12.75 -8.07 -4.29
N ILE A 116 12.11 -6.96 -3.95
CA ILE A 116 11.30 -6.20 -4.90
C ILE A 116 11.97 -4.86 -5.19
N ALA A 117 12.32 -4.63 -6.44
CA ALA A 117 12.97 -3.39 -6.85
C ALA A 117 11.94 -2.41 -7.37
N VAL A 118 11.49 -1.53 -6.51
CA VAL A 118 10.45 -0.56 -6.87
C VAL A 118 11.00 0.45 -7.87
N SER A 119 10.26 0.65 -8.95
CA SER A 119 10.62 1.64 -9.95
C SER A 119 9.98 2.96 -9.57
N THR A 120 10.77 4.00 -9.45
CA THR A 120 10.24 5.29 -9.05
C THR A 120 10.72 6.39 -9.98
N ARG A 121 10.00 7.51 -9.95
CA ARG A 121 10.41 8.70 -10.63
C ARG A 121 10.30 9.84 -9.66
N SER A 122 9.29 10.62 -9.73
CA SER A 122 9.13 11.73 -8.84
C SER A 122 8.54 11.28 -7.52
N SER A 123 8.67 12.06 -6.48
CA SER A 123 8.23 11.63 -5.18
C SER A 123 7.39 12.66 -4.45
N THR A 124 6.53 13.34 -5.16
CA THR A 124 5.60 14.25 -4.51
C THR A 124 4.57 13.43 -3.72
N PRO A 125 4.41 13.70 -2.43
CA PRO A 125 3.46 12.94 -1.64
C PRO A 125 2.05 13.11 -2.14
N CYS A 126 1.25 12.08 -2.00
CA CYS A 126 -0.11 12.07 -2.49
C CYS A 126 -0.95 13.21 -1.95
N TRP A 127 -0.83 13.48 -0.66
CA TRP A 127 -1.64 14.53 -0.04
C TRP A 127 -1.10 15.91 -0.35
N HIS A 128 -0.01 16.00 -1.05
CA HIS A 128 0.61 17.26 -1.37
C HIS A 128 0.24 17.73 -2.76
N THR A 129 -0.58 17.04 -3.45
CA THR A 129 -0.93 17.46 -4.78
C THR A 129 -1.84 18.65 -4.71
N PRO A 130 -1.66 19.58 -5.53
CA PRO A 130 -2.51 20.76 -5.58
C PRO A 130 -3.93 20.43 -5.96
#